data_542f6312ed47c80a19a3e954ead4db37
#
_entry.id   542f6312ed47c80a19a3e954ead4db37
#
_cell.length_a   1.000
_cell.length_b   1.000
_cell.length_c   1.000
_cell.angle_alpha   90.00
_cell.angle_beta   90.00
_cell.angle_gamma   90.00
#
_symmetry.space_group_name_H-M   'P 1'
#
loop_
_entity.id
_entity.type
_entity.pdbx_description
1 polymer ?
#
loop_
_entity_poly.entity_id
_entity_poly.type
_entity_poly.pdbx_seq_one_letter_code
_entity_poly.pdbx_strand_id
1 'polypeptide(L)'
;MDQPGADGMCFWSENHQILFASAEYLAGQRWPDAVFANDGKTGSEHRALARARILTWLEQRWLYGFTEWYSTVYYVEDIAPLSNLIEFAEDEEIVTKATIIMDLLLHDLATQSYRGTFISTSGRLYQSQKFGGAGNSMKTVIEHIWGKGRWGYQHEFRKGMDLNFVFLDGYTVPDVIKAIGEDESEVVIKASNGLNVQELRGERLYGMEDPQIMMQWAMEAFTNPEVVVNSLDYIARHDMFGNEFLHDFKSLNIGLAKSLHVLPIISRILNPVTNGVAIQRANTYTYKTADYMLATAQSYHPGTFGDQQHIWNATISDRLSIFTTHPAKSLADEGALSGSPGYWVGSGRLPHAAQDKNIVLVIYQIPDRPGFMESALVDYTHAHFPRQAMDETVLDGRYAFGREGNTFFAFIAHTELAYQANSDYDLIQHGKQTYWIFEASIADREGSFDDFMQRIKSNPVGYDGTLLSYQSNGRLLELHYQHHLKVDGTTVETEYPRFQSPYSQTERKPQTITLSYAGKSLFLDFYNGVRE
;
A
#
# COMPACT_ATOMS: atom_id res chain seq x y z
N MET A 1 6.39 11.19 27.72
CA MET A 1 5.23 12.10 27.93
C MET A 1 4.49 11.62 29.16
N ASP A 2 4.47 12.43 30.21
CA ASP A 2 3.65 12.12 31.38
C ASP A 2 2.20 12.51 31.10
N GLN A 3 1.48 11.67 30.37
CA GLN A 3 0.05 11.80 30.22
C GLN A 3 -0.63 11.24 31.47
N PRO A 4 -1.65 11.92 32.02
CA PRO A 4 -2.42 11.34 33.11
C PRO A 4 -3.23 10.16 32.55
N GLY A 5 -2.93 8.97 33.01
CA GLY A 5 -3.54 7.71 32.55
C GLY A 5 -2.56 6.81 31.78
N ALA A 6 -3.10 5.82 31.09
CA ALA A 6 -2.30 4.96 30.23
C ALA A 6 -1.92 5.69 28.92
N ASP A 7 -0.65 5.59 28.51
CA ASP A 7 -0.20 6.10 27.21
C ASP A 7 -0.59 5.12 26.11
N GLY A 8 -1.72 5.33 25.46
CA GLY A 8 -2.23 4.54 24.32
C GLY A 8 -2.02 5.21 22.96
N MET A 9 -1.11 6.20 22.85
CA MET A 9 -0.88 6.90 21.58
C MET A 9 0.14 6.17 20.70
N CYS A 10 -0.23 5.96 19.42
CA CYS A 10 0.69 5.56 18.37
C CYS A 10 1.29 6.82 17.72
N PHE A 11 2.60 7.03 17.84
CA PHE A 11 3.28 8.21 17.28
C PHE A 11 4.45 7.85 16.37
N TRP A 12 4.60 6.61 15.98
CA TRP A 12 5.77 6.08 15.28
C TRP A 12 5.54 5.61 13.85
N SER A 13 4.29 5.33 13.42
CA SER A 13 4.01 4.99 12.02
C SER A 13 4.29 6.20 11.12
N GLU A 14 4.42 5.96 9.82
CA GLU A 14 4.75 7.00 8.84
C GLU A 14 3.90 8.25 8.97
N ASN A 15 2.59 8.08 8.96
CA ASN A 15 1.61 9.17 9.09
C ASN A 15 1.62 9.82 10.47
N HIS A 16 1.70 9.05 11.56
CA HIS A 16 1.74 9.62 12.90
C HIS A 16 3.00 10.46 13.16
N GLN A 17 4.15 10.07 12.60
CA GLN A 17 5.37 10.85 12.73
C GLN A 17 5.19 12.30 12.25
N ILE A 18 4.60 12.49 11.06
CA ILE A 18 4.41 13.83 10.51
C ILE A 18 3.24 14.56 11.20
N LEU A 19 2.18 13.86 11.60
CA LEU A 19 1.07 14.44 12.38
C LEU A 19 1.58 15.04 13.69
N PHE A 20 2.34 14.29 14.49
CA PHE A 20 2.87 14.77 15.76
C PHE A 20 3.94 15.84 15.58
N ALA A 21 4.89 15.65 14.63
CA ALA A 21 5.95 16.62 14.42
C ALA A 21 5.41 17.97 13.91
N SER A 22 4.43 17.97 13.01
CA SER A 22 3.81 19.22 12.54
C SER A 22 3.06 19.96 13.66
N ALA A 23 2.31 19.23 14.49
CA ALA A 23 1.61 19.80 15.63
C ALA A 23 2.59 20.40 16.67
N GLU A 24 3.67 19.67 16.99
CA GLU A 24 4.74 20.13 17.90
C GLU A 24 5.44 21.38 17.35
N TYR A 25 5.76 21.39 16.04
CA TYR A 25 6.40 22.51 15.37
C TYR A 25 5.51 23.78 15.43
N LEU A 26 4.25 23.67 15.02
CA LEU A 26 3.32 24.81 14.97
C LEU A 26 2.97 25.32 16.38
N ALA A 27 2.85 24.44 17.36
CA ALA A 27 2.67 24.84 18.75
C ALA A 27 3.91 25.60 19.28
N GLY A 28 5.12 25.08 19.00
CA GLY A 28 6.39 25.74 19.37
C GLY A 28 6.58 27.09 18.67
N GLN A 29 6.15 27.20 17.40
CA GLN A 29 6.14 28.46 16.66
C GLN A 29 5.18 29.48 17.27
N ARG A 30 3.97 29.04 17.66
CA ARG A 30 2.93 29.91 18.21
C ARG A 30 3.24 30.44 19.61
N TRP A 31 3.92 29.62 20.43
CA TRP A 31 4.24 29.93 21.82
C TRP A 31 5.74 29.71 22.11
N PRO A 32 6.66 30.49 21.49
CA PRO A 32 8.10 30.20 21.52
C PRO A 32 8.73 30.25 22.92
N ASP A 33 8.25 31.16 23.78
CA ASP A 33 8.78 31.37 25.13
C ASP A 33 8.03 30.60 26.23
N ALA A 34 6.90 29.95 25.87
CA ALA A 34 6.14 29.16 26.84
C ALA A 34 6.89 27.88 27.19
N VAL A 35 6.93 27.56 28.49
CA VAL A 35 7.47 26.28 28.97
C VAL A 35 6.34 25.24 28.96
N PHE A 36 6.52 24.16 28.20
CA PHE A 36 5.56 23.10 28.12
C PHE A 36 5.66 22.17 29.33
N ALA A 37 4.52 21.92 29.99
CA ALA A 37 4.48 21.23 31.28
C ALA A 37 4.85 19.72 31.18
N ASN A 38 4.80 19.14 29.99
CA ASN A 38 5.06 17.72 29.77
C ASN A 38 6.56 17.35 29.92
N ASP A 39 7.48 18.24 29.56
CA ASP A 39 8.93 17.97 29.61
C ASP A 39 9.77 19.17 30.04
N GLY A 40 9.16 20.31 30.31
CA GLY A 40 9.83 21.52 30.80
C GLY A 40 10.63 22.29 29.73
N LYS A 41 10.52 21.92 28.46
CA LYS A 41 11.15 22.65 27.35
C LYS A 41 10.30 23.84 26.91
N THR A 42 10.97 24.83 26.33
CA THR A 42 10.32 25.98 25.70
C THR A 42 9.73 25.62 24.34
N GLY A 43 8.78 26.42 23.87
CA GLY A 43 8.23 26.27 22.53
C GLY A 43 9.30 26.37 21.44
N SER A 44 10.32 27.25 21.63
CA SER A 44 11.46 27.34 20.71
C SER A 44 12.27 26.04 20.63
N GLU A 45 12.49 25.35 21.76
CA GLU A 45 13.17 24.05 21.79
C GLU A 45 12.32 22.95 21.11
N HIS A 46 11.01 22.91 21.35
CA HIS A 46 10.09 22.02 20.66
C HIS A 46 10.07 22.27 19.15
N ARG A 47 10.00 23.55 18.72
CA ARG A 47 10.07 23.93 17.31
C ARG A 47 11.36 23.40 16.65
N ALA A 48 12.51 23.51 17.31
CA ALA A 48 13.79 23.04 16.77
C ALA A 48 13.84 21.50 16.64
N LEU A 49 13.35 20.77 17.64
CA LEU A 49 13.26 19.30 17.61
C LEU A 49 12.33 18.81 16.50
N ALA A 50 11.13 19.38 16.44
CA ALA A 50 10.14 19.01 15.45
C ALA A 50 10.59 19.35 14.02
N ARG A 51 11.27 20.50 13.82
CA ARG A 51 11.85 20.88 12.53
C ARG A 51 12.77 19.79 11.96
N ALA A 52 13.67 19.27 12.77
CA ALA A 52 14.59 18.22 12.34
C ALA A 52 13.85 16.94 11.90
N ARG A 53 12.83 16.53 12.66
CA ARG A 53 11.99 15.37 12.34
C ARG A 53 11.16 15.58 11.06
N ILE A 54 10.56 16.76 10.90
CA ILE A 54 9.80 17.12 9.68
C ILE A 54 10.70 17.02 8.44
N LEU A 55 11.87 17.65 8.46
CA LEU A 55 12.79 17.61 7.32
C LEU A 55 13.29 16.21 7.01
N THR A 56 13.56 15.39 8.03
CA THR A 56 13.91 13.98 7.87
C THR A 56 12.77 13.19 7.22
N TRP A 57 11.54 13.39 7.69
CA TRP A 57 10.36 12.70 7.13
C TRP A 57 10.16 13.07 5.67
N LEU A 58 10.22 14.36 5.32
CA LEU A 58 10.08 14.86 3.94
C LEU A 58 11.18 14.31 3.03
N GLU A 59 12.44 14.27 3.49
CA GLU A 59 13.55 13.72 2.72
C GLU A 59 13.40 12.21 2.47
N GLN A 60 12.94 11.45 3.45
CA GLN A 60 12.69 10.02 3.29
C GLN A 60 11.57 9.76 2.27
N ARG A 61 10.53 10.60 2.24
CA ARG A 61 9.47 10.50 1.19
C ARG A 61 9.98 10.88 -0.19
N TRP A 62 10.85 11.87 -0.26
CA TRP A 62 11.52 12.23 -1.51
C TRP A 62 12.37 11.08 -2.07
N LEU A 63 13.23 10.51 -1.24
CA LEU A 63 14.20 9.49 -1.65
C LEU A 63 13.57 8.15 -1.99
N TYR A 64 12.58 7.71 -1.19
CA TYR A 64 12.07 6.35 -1.24
C TYR A 64 10.57 6.25 -1.54
N GLY A 65 9.84 7.36 -1.56
CA GLY A 65 8.38 7.36 -1.61
C GLY A 65 7.74 7.02 -0.26
N PHE A 66 6.44 6.85 -0.27
CA PHE A 66 5.69 6.50 0.94
C PHE A 66 5.88 5.03 1.30
N THR A 67 6.15 4.76 2.57
CA THR A 67 6.24 3.39 3.09
C THR A 67 4.88 2.73 3.08
N GLU A 68 3.83 3.47 3.48
CA GLU A 68 2.43 3.05 3.39
C GLU A 68 1.88 3.31 1.98
N TRP A 69 2.61 2.83 0.95
CA TRP A 69 2.34 3.12 -0.47
C TRP A 69 0.87 2.91 -0.86
N TYR A 70 0.31 3.92 -1.53
CA TYR A 70 -1.05 3.97 -2.08
C TYR A 70 -2.15 3.66 -1.06
N SER A 71 -1.94 3.99 0.20
CA SER A 71 -2.95 3.77 1.23
C SER A 71 -4.08 4.79 1.12
N THR A 72 -5.28 4.33 0.81
CA THR A 72 -6.47 5.20 0.78
C THR A 72 -6.88 5.67 2.17
N VAL A 73 -6.35 5.07 3.22
CA VAL A 73 -6.61 5.41 4.63
C VAL A 73 -5.61 6.44 5.12
N TYR A 74 -4.31 6.20 4.88
CA TYR A 74 -3.24 6.95 5.53
C TYR A 74 -2.73 8.13 4.71
N TYR A 75 -2.95 8.16 3.39
CA TYR A 75 -2.63 9.36 2.60
C TYR A 75 -3.41 10.60 3.02
N VAL A 76 -4.64 10.45 3.54
CA VAL A 76 -5.39 11.58 4.10
C VAL A 76 -4.77 12.08 5.41
N GLU A 77 -4.15 11.20 6.17
CA GLU A 77 -3.43 11.54 7.40
C GLU A 77 -2.05 12.19 7.12
N ASP A 78 -1.46 11.96 5.94
CA ASP A 78 -0.28 12.68 5.46
C ASP A 78 -0.64 14.04 4.86
N ILE A 79 -1.75 14.13 4.12
CA ILE A 79 -2.23 15.39 3.52
C ILE A 79 -2.53 16.44 4.59
N ALA A 80 -3.15 16.06 5.70
CA ALA A 80 -3.55 17.00 6.73
C ALA A 80 -2.35 17.75 7.35
N PRO A 81 -1.30 17.09 7.85
CA PRO A 81 -0.11 17.78 8.36
C PRO A 81 0.68 18.52 7.29
N LEU A 82 0.78 17.98 6.05
CA LEU A 82 1.40 18.70 4.94
C LEU A 82 0.66 20.00 4.63
N SER A 83 -0.69 19.98 4.59
CA SER A 83 -1.52 21.18 4.41
C SER A 83 -1.27 22.20 5.51
N ASN A 84 -1.22 21.77 6.78
CA ASN A 84 -0.96 22.66 7.89
C ASN A 84 0.46 23.28 7.85
N LEU A 85 1.47 22.51 7.43
CA LEU A 85 2.83 23.02 7.27
C LEU A 85 2.92 24.03 6.13
N ILE A 86 2.29 23.76 4.99
CA ILE A 86 2.27 24.68 3.85
C ILE A 86 1.59 26.01 4.20
N GLU A 87 0.47 25.95 4.93
CA GLU A 87 -0.32 27.13 5.24
C GLU A 87 0.23 27.97 6.39
N PHE A 88 0.78 27.33 7.43
CA PHE A 88 1.05 27.99 8.70
C PHE A 88 2.51 28.02 9.14
N ALA A 89 3.41 27.23 8.52
CA ALA A 89 4.82 27.27 8.90
C ALA A 89 5.48 28.57 8.41
N GLU A 90 6.31 29.19 9.27
CA GLU A 90 7.10 30.38 8.93
C GLU A 90 8.45 30.05 8.29
N ASP A 91 8.85 28.78 8.33
CA ASP A 91 10.12 28.29 7.76
C ASP A 91 9.92 27.95 6.28
N GLU A 92 10.47 28.80 5.40
CA GLU A 92 10.36 28.64 3.94
C GLU A 92 10.89 27.29 3.43
N GLU A 93 11.90 26.71 4.10
CA GLU A 93 12.42 25.39 3.73
C GLU A 93 11.37 24.30 3.97
N ILE A 94 10.68 24.35 5.13
CA ILE A 94 9.60 23.42 5.45
C ILE A 94 8.45 23.57 4.46
N VAL A 95 8.01 24.81 4.21
CA VAL A 95 6.90 25.11 3.29
C VAL A 95 7.19 24.57 1.90
N THR A 96 8.36 24.88 1.35
CA THR A 96 8.75 24.45 0.00
C THR A 96 8.85 22.93 -0.10
N LYS A 97 9.53 22.29 0.85
CA LYS A 97 9.71 20.84 0.84
C LYS A 97 8.39 20.09 1.08
N ALA A 98 7.52 20.59 1.96
CA ALA A 98 6.18 20.03 2.17
C ALA A 98 5.32 20.15 0.89
N THR A 99 5.43 21.27 0.17
CA THR A 99 4.76 21.48 -1.12
C THR A 99 5.22 20.46 -2.16
N ILE A 100 6.53 20.21 -2.25
CA ILE A 100 7.09 19.20 -3.17
C ILE A 100 6.58 17.79 -2.83
N ILE A 101 6.54 17.42 -1.55
CA ILE A 101 6.03 16.11 -1.14
C ILE A 101 4.52 16.00 -1.36
N MET A 102 3.75 17.08 -1.17
CA MET A 102 2.34 17.14 -1.54
C MET A 102 2.15 16.86 -3.04
N ASP A 103 2.97 17.44 -3.93
CA ASP A 103 2.91 17.16 -5.37
C ASP A 103 3.14 15.67 -5.68
N LEU A 104 4.08 15.02 -5.00
CA LEU A 104 4.34 13.59 -5.20
C LEU A 104 3.19 12.72 -4.69
N LEU A 105 2.59 13.06 -3.57
CA LEU A 105 1.41 12.38 -3.05
C LEU A 105 0.23 12.49 -4.02
N LEU A 106 0.00 13.68 -4.57
CA LEU A 106 -1.05 13.91 -5.56
C LEU A 106 -0.75 13.26 -6.92
N HIS A 107 0.54 13.13 -7.30
CA HIS A 107 0.94 12.33 -8.46
C HIS A 107 0.61 10.85 -8.26
N ASP A 108 0.88 10.28 -7.07
CA ASP A 108 0.48 8.92 -6.75
C ASP A 108 -1.05 8.77 -6.83
N LEU A 109 -1.80 9.73 -6.29
CA LEU A 109 -3.26 9.75 -6.37
C LEU A 109 -3.77 9.79 -7.82
N ALA A 110 -3.16 10.61 -8.69
CA ALA A 110 -3.51 10.73 -10.10
C ALA A 110 -3.23 9.45 -10.88
N THR A 111 -2.09 8.79 -10.62
CA THR A 111 -1.65 7.59 -11.35
C THR A 111 -2.34 6.31 -10.87
N GLN A 112 -2.73 6.24 -9.60
CA GLN A 112 -3.28 5.05 -8.95
C GLN A 112 -4.81 5.13 -8.74
N SER A 113 -5.47 6.11 -9.33
CA SER A 113 -6.93 6.22 -9.37
C SER A 113 -7.50 5.82 -10.73
N TYR A 114 -8.62 5.12 -10.69
CA TYR A 114 -9.45 4.87 -11.87
C TYR A 114 -10.76 5.63 -11.74
N ARG A 115 -10.99 6.59 -12.63
CA ARG A 115 -12.20 7.43 -12.65
C ARG A 115 -12.58 7.97 -11.25
N GLY A 116 -11.60 8.53 -10.54
CA GLY A 116 -11.79 9.08 -9.20
C GLY A 116 -11.91 8.06 -8.08
N THR A 117 -11.71 6.78 -8.37
CA THR A 117 -11.66 5.71 -7.37
C THR A 117 -10.21 5.35 -7.08
N PHE A 118 -9.71 5.75 -5.92
CA PHE A 118 -8.35 5.45 -5.47
C PHE A 118 -8.34 4.12 -4.72
N ILE A 119 -8.31 3.02 -5.46
CA ILE A 119 -8.10 1.66 -4.93
C ILE A 119 -7.12 0.97 -5.87
N SER A 120 -5.94 0.65 -5.34
CA SER A 120 -4.85 0.01 -6.06
C SER A 120 -4.23 -1.08 -5.17
N THR A 121 -3.12 -1.67 -5.59
CA THR A 121 -2.24 -2.35 -4.64
C THR A 121 -1.83 -1.36 -3.55
N SER A 122 -1.62 -1.82 -2.31
CA SER A 122 -1.38 -0.91 -1.18
C SER A 122 -0.55 -1.55 -0.07
N GLY A 123 0.30 -0.74 0.58
CA GLY A 123 1.05 -1.16 1.77
C GLY A 123 0.16 -1.38 2.99
N ARG A 124 -0.90 -0.57 3.14
CA ARG A 124 -1.87 -0.70 4.24
C ARG A 124 -3.28 -0.39 3.77
N LEU A 125 -4.16 -1.38 3.87
CA LEU A 125 -5.55 -1.24 3.45
C LEU A 125 -6.47 -2.12 4.29
N TYR A 126 -7.63 -1.58 4.68
CA TYR A 126 -8.66 -2.31 5.43
C TYR A 126 -9.79 -2.80 4.52
N GLN A 127 -10.66 -3.63 5.08
CA GLN A 127 -11.75 -4.26 4.34
C GLN A 127 -12.66 -3.27 3.61
N SER A 128 -13.13 -2.24 4.30
CA SER A 128 -14.08 -1.27 3.71
C SER A 128 -13.48 -0.47 2.55
N GLN A 129 -12.16 -0.25 2.58
CA GLN A 129 -11.46 0.51 1.54
C GLN A 129 -11.17 -0.33 0.29
N LYS A 130 -10.94 -1.64 0.45
CA LYS A 130 -10.64 -2.51 -0.69
C LYS A 130 -11.88 -3.06 -1.41
N PHE A 131 -13.06 -3.01 -0.79
CA PHE A 131 -14.29 -3.53 -1.39
C PHE A 131 -14.91 -2.60 -2.42
N GLY A 132 -14.60 -1.31 -2.37
CA GLY A 132 -15.10 -0.33 -3.34
C GLY A 132 -14.84 1.11 -2.90
N GLY A 133 -15.06 2.04 -3.80
CA GLY A 133 -14.82 3.47 -3.59
C GLY A 133 -15.60 4.09 -2.43
N ALA A 134 -16.67 3.46 -1.93
CA ALA A 134 -17.42 3.95 -0.77
C ALA A 134 -16.58 4.10 0.49
N GLY A 135 -15.55 3.27 0.67
CA GLY A 135 -14.59 3.34 1.78
C GLY A 135 -13.43 4.31 1.58
N ASN A 136 -13.28 4.91 0.41
CA ASN A 136 -12.12 5.71 0.05
C ASN A 136 -12.09 7.05 0.81
N SER A 137 -11.10 7.28 1.64
CA SER A 137 -10.93 8.50 2.43
C SER A 137 -10.42 9.69 1.60
N MET A 138 -9.90 9.45 0.39
CA MET A 138 -9.37 10.49 -0.50
C MET A 138 -10.42 11.14 -1.40
N LYS A 139 -11.69 10.78 -1.29
CA LYS A 139 -12.76 11.25 -2.16
C LYS A 139 -12.90 12.76 -2.22
N THR A 140 -12.87 13.42 -1.06
CA THR A 140 -13.03 14.88 -0.98
C THR A 140 -11.88 15.59 -1.69
N VAL A 141 -10.64 15.08 -1.55
CA VAL A 141 -9.47 15.59 -2.27
C VAL A 141 -9.63 15.40 -3.77
N ILE A 142 -10.03 14.20 -4.20
CA ILE A 142 -10.28 13.86 -5.61
C ILE A 142 -11.35 14.77 -6.21
N GLU A 143 -12.48 14.95 -5.54
CA GLU A 143 -13.57 15.81 -6.01
C GLU A 143 -13.17 17.29 -6.03
N HIS A 144 -12.33 17.73 -5.10
CA HIS A 144 -11.79 19.09 -5.10
C HIS A 144 -10.88 19.34 -6.31
N ILE A 145 -10.03 18.39 -6.65
CA ILE A 145 -9.05 18.54 -7.74
C ILE A 145 -9.70 18.40 -9.13
N TRP A 146 -10.52 17.37 -9.33
CA TRP A 146 -11.05 16.99 -10.65
C TRP A 146 -12.52 17.32 -10.86
N GLY A 147 -13.21 17.78 -9.84
CA GLY A 147 -14.62 18.19 -9.87
C GLY A 147 -15.58 17.13 -9.36
N LYS A 148 -16.55 17.57 -8.59
CA LYS A 148 -17.59 16.72 -8.00
C LYS A 148 -18.43 16.06 -9.10
N GLY A 149 -18.61 14.74 -8.97
CA GLY A 149 -19.42 13.96 -9.89
C GLY A 149 -18.85 13.83 -11.31
N ARG A 150 -17.59 14.21 -11.56
CA ARG A 150 -16.95 14.18 -12.88
C ARG A 150 -17.10 12.83 -13.58
N TRP A 151 -16.96 11.73 -12.83
CA TRP A 151 -17.07 10.36 -13.37
C TRP A 151 -18.41 9.70 -13.11
N GLY A 152 -19.44 10.46 -12.76
CA GLY A 152 -20.79 9.97 -12.51
C GLY A 152 -21.02 9.37 -11.13
N TYR A 153 -20.01 9.32 -10.29
CA TYR A 153 -20.12 8.82 -8.92
C TYR A 153 -20.66 9.92 -7.99
N GLN A 154 -21.62 9.57 -7.15
CA GLN A 154 -22.13 10.46 -6.13
C GLN A 154 -21.56 10.03 -4.78
N HIS A 155 -20.73 10.87 -4.21
CA HIS A 155 -20.17 10.64 -2.89
C HIS A 155 -20.78 11.61 -1.89
N GLU A 156 -21.11 11.09 -0.71
CA GLU A 156 -21.47 11.97 0.41
C GLU A 156 -20.22 12.70 0.90
N PHE A 157 -20.37 13.99 1.17
CA PHE A 157 -19.31 14.80 1.75
C PHE A 157 -18.96 14.24 3.15
N ARG A 158 -17.73 13.78 3.32
CA ARG A 158 -17.25 13.30 4.61
C ARG A 158 -16.60 14.43 5.39
N LYS A 159 -16.85 14.48 6.68
CA LYS A 159 -16.15 15.35 7.63
C LYS A 159 -14.89 14.60 8.06
N GLY A 160 -13.71 15.06 7.65
CA GLY A 160 -12.46 14.37 7.97
C GLY A 160 -11.23 15.28 7.77
N MET A 161 -10.06 14.68 7.88
CA MET A 161 -8.77 15.37 7.71
C MET A 161 -8.52 15.86 6.28
N ASP A 162 -9.20 15.29 5.29
CA ASP A 162 -9.22 15.71 3.89
C ASP A 162 -9.72 17.16 3.67
N LEU A 163 -10.47 17.70 4.63
CA LEU A 163 -10.90 19.10 4.61
C LEU A 163 -9.75 20.09 4.73
N ASN A 164 -8.66 19.74 5.40
CA ASN A 164 -7.50 20.60 5.49
C ASN A 164 -6.97 20.96 4.09
N PHE A 165 -6.99 20.01 3.17
CA PHE A 165 -6.60 20.23 1.78
C PHE A 165 -7.58 21.12 1.02
N VAL A 166 -8.88 20.96 1.24
CA VAL A 166 -9.92 21.75 0.57
C VAL A 166 -9.86 23.24 0.94
N PHE A 167 -9.46 23.54 2.17
CA PHE A 167 -9.34 24.92 2.68
C PHE A 167 -7.90 25.46 2.64
N LEU A 168 -6.99 24.78 1.93
CA LEU A 168 -5.60 25.19 1.79
C LEU A 168 -5.45 26.28 0.73
N ASP A 169 -5.14 27.51 1.15
CA ASP A 169 -4.96 28.66 0.26
C ASP A 169 -3.51 28.76 -0.28
N GLY A 170 -2.54 28.31 0.51
CA GLY A 170 -1.11 28.38 0.19
C GLY A 170 -0.62 27.42 -0.89
N TYR A 171 -1.50 26.58 -1.49
CA TYR A 171 -1.13 25.56 -2.44
C TYR A 171 -2.04 25.55 -3.68
N THR A 172 -1.41 25.39 -4.83
CA THR A 172 -2.12 25.16 -6.10
C THR A 172 -1.69 23.85 -6.72
N VAL A 173 -2.65 22.97 -7.01
CA VAL A 173 -2.39 21.69 -7.66
C VAL A 173 -1.83 21.93 -9.07
N PRO A 174 -0.65 21.38 -9.41
CA PRO A 174 -0.06 21.54 -10.74
C PRO A 174 -0.97 21.00 -11.85
N ASP A 175 -1.05 21.74 -12.95
CA ASP A 175 -1.91 21.38 -14.08
C ASP A 175 -1.50 20.07 -14.76
N VAL A 176 -0.23 19.68 -14.66
CA VAL A 176 0.24 18.38 -15.16
C VAL A 176 -0.35 17.23 -14.34
N ILE A 177 -0.45 17.37 -13.02
CA ILE A 177 -1.04 16.35 -12.14
C ILE A 177 -2.54 16.21 -12.44
N LYS A 178 -3.25 17.33 -12.62
CA LYS A 178 -4.66 17.29 -13.04
C LYS A 178 -4.82 16.54 -14.36
N ALA A 179 -3.99 16.85 -15.36
CA ALA A 179 -4.03 16.21 -16.67
C ALA A 179 -3.72 14.71 -16.61
N ILE A 180 -2.76 14.27 -15.76
CA ILE A 180 -2.44 12.87 -15.55
C ILE A 180 -3.65 12.11 -14.96
N GLY A 181 -4.33 12.68 -13.98
CA GLY A 181 -5.52 12.06 -13.38
C GLY A 181 -6.71 11.95 -14.34
N GLU A 182 -6.74 12.78 -15.38
CA GLU A 182 -7.77 12.79 -16.44
C GLU A 182 -7.42 11.90 -17.64
N ASP A 183 -6.21 11.32 -17.68
CA ASP A 183 -5.80 10.47 -18.79
C ASP A 183 -6.56 9.14 -18.79
N GLU A 184 -7.32 8.89 -19.85
CA GLU A 184 -8.05 7.64 -20.11
C GLU A 184 -7.34 6.77 -21.16
N SER A 185 -6.14 7.13 -21.59
CA SER A 185 -5.38 6.31 -22.55
C SER A 185 -4.89 5.01 -21.93
N GLU A 186 -4.60 4.02 -22.78
CA GLU A 186 -3.99 2.76 -22.34
C GLU A 186 -2.53 3.00 -21.94
N VAL A 187 -2.20 2.86 -20.65
CA VAL A 187 -0.86 3.12 -20.11
C VAL A 187 -0.40 2.04 -19.15
N VAL A 188 0.93 1.85 -19.11
CA VAL A 188 1.62 1.09 -18.09
C VAL A 188 2.41 2.05 -17.21
N ILE A 189 2.18 1.96 -15.90
CA ILE A 189 2.83 2.76 -14.89
C ILE A 189 3.58 1.82 -13.96
N LYS A 190 4.90 1.99 -13.86
CA LYS A 190 5.76 1.26 -12.94
C LYS A 190 6.36 2.23 -11.93
N ALA A 191 6.41 1.83 -10.67
CA ALA A 191 7.01 2.64 -9.62
C ALA A 191 7.62 1.76 -8.52
N SER A 192 8.54 2.34 -7.76
CA SER A 192 9.11 1.71 -6.56
C SER A 192 8.92 2.62 -5.36
N ASN A 193 8.32 2.09 -4.30
CA ASN A 193 8.05 2.78 -3.03
C ASN A 193 8.61 2.00 -1.84
N GLY A 194 9.12 2.70 -0.85
CA GLY A 194 9.66 2.14 0.38
C GLY A 194 11.06 1.54 0.24
N LEU A 195 11.48 0.82 1.27
CA LEU A 195 12.74 0.09 1.37
C LEU A 195 12.49 -1.34 1.85
N ASN A 196 13.38 -2.27 1.47
CA ASN A 196 13.45 -3.56 2.14
C ASN A 196 14.26 -3.44 3.44
N VAL A 197 13.95 -4.25 4.45
CA VAL A 197 14.71 -4.24 5.72
C VAL A 197 16.20 -4.54 5.52
N GLN A 198 16.55 -5.31 4.48
CA GLN A 198 17.92 -5.62 4.10
C GLN A 198 18.69 -4.41 3.53
N GLU A 199 17.99 -3.43 2.97
CA GLU A 199 18.59 -2.21 2.40
C GLU A 199 19.01 -1.20 3.48
N LEU A 200 18.40 -1.25 4.69
CA LEU A 200 18.59 -0.26 5.76
C LEU A 200 20.07 -0.01 6.11
N ARG A 201 20.92 -1.07 6.11
CA ARG A 201 22.36 -0.90 6.38
C ARG A 201 23.08 -0.18 5.26
N GLY A 202 22.79 -0.53 4.01
CA GLY A 202 23.35 0.12 2.82
C GLY A 202 22.95 1.59 2.72
N GLU A 203 21.72 1.90 3.10
CA GLU A 203 21.17 3.27 3.10
C GLU A 203 21.52 4.07 4.38
N ARG A 204 22.31 3.51 5.32
CA ARG A 204 22.68 4.13 6.61
C ARG A 204 21.47 4.44 7.51
N LEU A 205 20.37 3.74 7.30
CA LEU A 205 19.13 3.85 8.07
C LEU A 205 18.96 2.73 9.10
N TYR A 206 20.05 2.01 9.42
CA TYR A 206 20.12 1.01 10.48
C TYR A 206 20.76 1.61 11.73
N GLY A 207 20.09 1.57 12.87
CA GLY A 207 20.57 2.10 14.15
C GLY A 207 19.44 2.72 14.97
N MET A 208 19.79 3.59 15.91
CA MET A 208 18.89 4.16 16.92
C MET A 208 18.83 5.70 16.91
N GLU A 209 19.45 6.35 15.95
CA GLU A 209 19.29 7.80 15.79
C GLU A 209 17.92 8.09 15.14
N ASP A 210 17.37 9.28 15.38
CA ASP A 210 16.02 9.64 14.92
C ASP A 210 15.77 9.30 13.43
N PRO A 211 16.63 9.66 12.45
CA PRO A 211 16.38 9.31 11.06
C PRO A 211 16.32 7.81 10.78
N GLN A 212 17.08 7.02 11.54
CA GLN A 212 17.14 5.57 11.40
C GLN A 212 15.89 4.91 11.97
N ILE A 213 15.50 5.28 13.20
CA ILE A 213 14.30 4.76 13.86
C ILE A 213 13.03 5.22 13.12
N MET A 214 12.99 6.46 12.65
CA MET A 214 11.86 6.96 11.87
C MET A 214 11.58 6.07 10.65
N MET A 215 12.60 5.69 9.88
CA MET A 215 12.41 4.77 8.75
C MET A 215 12.03 3.36 9.20
N GLN A 216 12.76 2.78 10.15
CA GLN A 216 12.50 1.41 10.62
C GLN A 216 11.07 1.25 11.17
N TRP A 217 10.57 2.27 11.87
CA TRP A 217 9.25 2.25 12.47
C TRP A 217 8.15 2.69 11.52
N ALA A 218 8.43 3.56 10.54
CA ALA A 218 7.52 3.81 9.43
C ALA A 218 7.23 2.53 8.62
N MET A 219 8.22 1.64 8.51
CA MET A 219 8.06 0.30 7.92
C MET A 219 7.33 -0.69 8.84
N GLU A 220 6.97 -0.31 10.06
CA GLU A 220 6.43 -1.21 11.09
C GLU A 220 7.32 -2.44 11.37
N ALA A 221 8.62 -2.28 11.21
CA ALA A 221 9.59 -3.37 11.32
C ALA A 221 10.02 -3.68 12.77
N PHE A 222 9.26 -3.28 13.79
CA PHE A 222 9.62 -3.37 15.22
C PHE A 222 10.16 -4.74 15.64
N THR A 223 9.49 -5.79 15.20
CA THR A 223 9.77 -7.18 15.57
C THR A 223 10.57 -7.93 14.51
N ASN A 224 10.86 -7.27 13.38
CA ASN A 224 11.62 -7.93 12.32
C ASN A 224 13.01 -8.35 12.83
N PRO A 225 13.48 -9.57 12.54
CA PRO A 225 14.77 -10.07 13.00
C PRO A 225 15.97 -9.16 12.72
N GLU A 226 15.89 -8.37 11.64
CA GLU A 226 16.99 -7.47 11.26
C GLU A 226 17.10 -6.24 12.18
N VAL A 227 16.00 -5.75 12.76
CA VAL A 227 15.96 -4.48 13.48
C VAL A 227 15.41 -4.55 14.92
N VAL A 228 14.96 -5.72 15.38
CA VAL A 228 14.35 -5.90 16.71
C VAL A 228 15.25 -5.39 17.86
N VAL A 229 16.57 -5.51 17.73
CA VAL A 229 17.52 -5.01 18.73
C VAL A 229 17.49 -3.48 18.79
N ASN A 230 17.49 -2.81 17.63
CA ASN A 230 17.41 -1.34 17.56
C ASN A 230 16.12 -0.84 18.20
N SER A 231 14.98 -1.50 17.90
CA SER A 231 13.68 -1.16 18.48
C SER A 231 13.68 -1.27 20.01
N LEU A 232 14.16 -2.39 20.56
CA LEU A 232 14.22 -2.60 22.01
C LEU A 232 15.17 -1.62 22.72
N ASP A 233 16.30 -1.29 22.10
CA ASP A 233 17.26 -0.35 22.66
C ASP A 233 16.73 1.08 22.62
N TYR A 234 16.01 1.46 21.56
CA TYR A 234 15.37 2.77 21.46
C TYR A 234 14.23 2.92 22.47
N ILE A 235 13.32 1.92 22.56
CA ILE A 235 12.23 1.88 23.55
C ILE A 235 12.78 2.02 24.98
N ALA A 236 13.87 1.30 25.28
CA ALA A 236 14.52 1.36 26.60
C ALA A 236 15.19 2.71 26.87
N ARG A 237 15.88 3.28 25.87
CA ARG A 237 16.57 4.59 25.97
C ARG A 237 15.60 5.72 26.29
N HIS A 238 14.39 5.65 25.71
CA HIS A 238 13.36 6.70 25.81
C HIS A 238 12.25 6.38 26.80
N ASP A 239 12.43 5.35 27.65
CA ASP A 239 11.47 4.91 28.68
C ASP A 239 10.03 4.70 28.16
N MET A 240 9.91 4.09 26.95
CA MET A 240 8.62 3.94 26.26
C MET A 240 7.87 2.65 26.62
N PHE A 241 8.37 1.83 27.57
CA PHE A 241 7.66 0.60 27.99
C PHE A 241 6.36 0.86 28.78
N GLY A 242 6.07 2.12 29.10
CA GLY A 242 4.79 2.53 29.67
C GLY A 242 3.66 2.67 28.64
N ASN A 243 3.99 2.70 27.35
CA ASN A 243 3.01 2.79 26.27
C ASN A 243 2.27 1.45 26.08
N GLU A 244 0.95 1.49 25.89
CA GLU A 244 0.09 0.29 25.77
C GLU A 244 0.48 -0.63 24.61
N PHE A 245 0.97 -0.09 23.50
CA PHE A 245 1.41 -0.88 22.36
C PHE A 245 2.82 -1.45 22.52
N LEU A 246 3.66 -0.82 23.34
CA LEU A 246 5.08 -1.17 23.47
C LEU A 246 5.41 -1.91 24.76
N HIS A 247 4.48 -2.00 25.72
CA HIS A 247 4.76 -2.57 27.04
C HIS A 247 5.14 -4.07 26.97
N ASP A 248 4.57 -4.83 26.05
CA ASP A 248 4.86 -6.24 25.87
C ASP A 248 6.31 -6.50 25.46
N PHE A 249 6.93 -5.53 24.77
CA PHE A 249 8.35 -5.60 24.41
C PHE A 249 9.28 -5.58 25.62
N LYS A 250 8.81 -5.16 26.80
CA LYS A 250 9.59 -5.20 28.05
C LYS A 250 10.05 -6.61 28.38
N SER A 251 9.22 -7.61 28.11
CA SER A 251 9.56 -9.03 28.33
C SER A 251 10.67 -9.54 27.43
N LEU A 252 10.88 -8.91 26.27
CA LEU A 252 11.96 -9.22 25.31
C LEU A 252 13.25 -8.43 25.61
N ASN A 253 13.20 -7.38 26.44
CA ASN A 253 14.34 -6.53 26.78
C ASN A 253 15.25 -7.19 27.82
N ILE A 254 15.76 -8.39 27.52
CA ILE A 254 16.62 -9.17 28.40
C ILE A 254 18.08 -8.92 28.01
N GLY A 255 18.85 -8.28 28.91
CA GLY A 255 20.26 -7.92 28.66
C GLY A 255 21.13 -9.11 28.24
N LEU A 256 20.92 -10.30 28.84
CA LEU A 256 21.64 -11.51 28.44
C LEU A 256 21.28 -11.95 27.01
N ALA A 257 20.01 -11.86 26.61
CA ALA A 257 19.58 -12.21 25.26
C ALA A 257 20.15 -11.26 24.21
N LYS A 258 20.30 -9.97 24.55
CA LYS A 258 20.95 -8.98 23.69
C LYS A 258 22.45 -9.26 23.55
N SER A 259 23.14 -9.48 24.68
CA SER A 259 24.60 -9.74 24.69
C SER A 259 24.98 -11.03 23.97
N LEU A 260 24.12 -12.04 23.98
CA LEU A 260 24.30 -13.30 23.26
C LEU A 260 23.80 -13.25 21.80
N HIS A 261 23.27 -12.11 21.33
CA HIS A 261 22.72 -11.93 19.98
C HIS A 261 21.63 -12.94 19.61
N VAL A 262 20.85 -13.41 20.60
CA VAL A 262 19.78 -14.42 20.36
C VAL A 262 18.43 -13.81 19.99
N LEU A 263 18.22 -12.49 20.17
CA LEU A 263 16.94 -11.85 19.85
C LEU A 263 16.53 -11.99 18.38
N PRO A 264 17.40 -11.81 17.37
CA PRO A 264 17.06 -12.08 15.99
C PRO A 264 16.66 -13.53 15.75
N ILE A 265 17.25 -14.49 16.49
CA ILE A 265 16.89 -15.91 16.41
C ILE A 265 15.51 -16.14 17.00
N ILE A 266 15.23 -15.55 18.16
CA ILE A 266 13.91 -15.60 18.81
C ILE A 266 12.85 -15.03 17.88
N SER A 267 13.10 -13.86 17.31
CA SER A 267 12.18 -13.24 16.36
C SER A 267 11.92 -14.14 15.13
N ARG A 268 12.95 -14.81 14.60
CA ARG A 268 12.76 -15.79 13.51
C ARG A 268 11.96 -17.02 13.93
N ILE A 269 12.05 -17.47 15.17
CA ILE A 269 11.23 -18.57 15.70
C ILE A 269 9.77 -18.14 15.78
N LEU A 270 9.50 -16.89 16.16
CA LEU A 270 8.17 -16.30 16.23
C LEU A 270 7.59 -15.96 14.86
N ASN A 271 8.39 -16.12 13.78
CA ASN A 271 7.90 -15.98 12.40
C ASN A 271 6.71 -16.99 12.16
N PRO A 272 5.71 -16.67 11.33
CA PRO A 272 5.78 -15.60 10.32
C PRO A 272 5.36 -14.22 10.83
N VAL A 273 4.66 -14.13 11.96
CA VAL A 273 4.05 -12.86 12.45
C VAL A 273 5.10 -11.75 12.59
N THR A 274 6.22 -12.04 13.24
CA THR A 274 7.28 -11.04 13.49
C THR A 274 8.00 -10.54 12.24
N ASN A 275 7.99 -11.28 11.15
CA ASN A 275 8.70 -10.94 9.92
C ASN A 275 7.80 -10.27 8.87
N GLY A 276 6.58 -10.78 8.71
CA GLY A 276 5.67 -10.38 7.64
C GLY A 276 4.88 -9.10 7.90
N VAL A 277 4.92 -8.54 9.11
CA VAL A 277 4.22 -7.28 9.43
C VAL A 277 4.93 -6.05 8.83
N ALA A 278 6.24 -6.12 8.62
CA ALA A 278 6.98 -5.00 8.04
C ALA A 278 6.48 -4.66 6.64
N ILE A 279 6.18 -3.37 6.43
CA ILE A 279 5.85 -2.84 5.11
C ILE A 279 7.17 -2.59 4.39
N GLN A 280 7.43 -3.36 3.36
CA GLN A 280 8.68 -3.32 2.63
C GLN A 280 8.51 -2.70 1.25
N ARG A 281 9.63 -2.58 0.52
CA ARG A 281 9.63 -1.99 -0.82
C ARG A 281 8.65 -2.73 -1.75
N ALA A 282 7.75 -1.98 -2.37
CA ALA A 282 6.89 -2.46 -3.42
C ALA A 282 7.36 -1.95 -4.79
N ASN A 283 7.53 -2.88 -5.72
CA ASN A 283 7.67 -2.60 -7.13
C ASN A 283 6.28 -2.76 -7.76
N THR A 284 5.60 -1.64 -7.97
CA THR A 284 4.20 -1.62 -8.41
C THR A 284 4.09 -1.53 -9.92
N TYR A 285 3.22 -2.33 -10.49
CA TYR A 285 2.86 -2.33 -11.90
C TYR A 285 1.37 -2.03 -12.02
N THR A 286 1.03 -0.93 -12.66
CA THR A 286 -0.37 -0.53 -12.90
C THR A 286 -0.62 -0.44 -14.40
N TYR A 287 -1.62 -1.16 -14.86
CA TYR A 287 -2.16 -1.08 -16.22
C TYR A 287 -3.52 -0.37 -16.16
N LYS A 288 -3.59 0.79 -16.77
CA LYS A 288 -4.78 1.64 -16.76
C LYS A 288 -5.29 1.79 -18.17
N THR A 289 -6.61 1.73 -18.33
CA THR A 289 -7.33 1.91 -19.60
C THR A 289 -8.53 2.83 -19.37
N ALA A 290 -9.27 3.15 -20.42
CA ALA A 290 -10.54 3.85 -20.29
C ALA A 290 -11.62 3.04 -19.53
N ASP A 291 -11.50 1.70 -19.47
CA ASP A 291 -12.55 0.82 -18.98
C ASP A 291 -12.25 0.16 -17.64
N TYR A 292 -10.97 0.06 -17.23
CA TYR A 292 -10.55 -0.53 -15.94
C TYR A 292 -9.10 -0.18 -15.61
N MET A 293 -8.73 -0.42 -14.35
CA MET A 293 -7.36 -0.37 -13.87
C MET A 293 -7.00 -1.69 -13.16
N LEU A 294 -5.82 -2.23 -13.47
CA LEU A 294 -5.27 -3.42 -12.84
C LEU A 294 -3.90 -3.09 -12.26
N ALA A 295 -3.70 -3.31 -10.96
CA ALA A 295 -2.49 -2.95 -10.25
C ALA A 295 -1.97 -4.10 -9.39
N THR A 296 -0.65 -4.32 -9.39
CA THR A 296 0.01 -5.39 -8.65
C THR A 296 1.32 -4.90 -8.04
N ALA A 297 1.60 -5.23 -6.79
CA ALA A 297 2.92 -5.21 -6.22
C ALA A 297 3.66 -6.49 -6.70
N GLN A 298 4.53 -6.32 -7.70
CA GLN A 298 5.17 -7.41 -8.41
C GLN A 298 6.04 -8.26 -7.48
N SER A 299 5.72 -9.54 -7.34
CA SER A 299 6.48 -10.52 -6.56
C SER A 299 6.75 -10.08 -5.11
N TYR A 300 5.81 -9.37 -4.48
CA TYR A 300 5.97 -8.81 -3.15
C TYR A 300 6.03 -9.90 -2.08
N HIS A 301 7.22 -10.21 -1.59
CA HIS A 301 7.52 -11.14 -0.49
C HIS A 301 6.68 -12.42 -0.41
N PRO A 302 6.61 -13.24 -1.48
CA PRO A 302 5.72 -14.41 -1.55
C PRO A 302 5.94 -15.39 -0.40
N GLY A 303 4.84 -15.87 0.19
CA GLY A 303 4.85 -16.88 1.26
C GLY A 303 5.11 -16.32 2.65
N THR A 304 5.43 -15.03 2.80
CA THR A 304 5.51 -14.39 4.10
C THR A 304 4.11 -14.03 4.62
N PHE A 305 4.02 -13.81 5.92
CA PHE A 305 2.79 -13.34 6.56
C PHE A 305 2.62 -11.84 6.26
N GLY A 306 1.43 -11.40 5.89
CA GLY A 306 1.14 -10.01 5.58
C GLY A 306 0.11 -9.43 6.53
N ASP A 307 0.44 -8.33 7.23
CA ASP A 307 -0.47 -7.68 8.16
C ASP A 307 -1.60 -6.95 7.44
N GLN A 308 -1.31 -5.93 6.66
CA GLN A 308 -2.32 -5.08 6.00
C GLN A 308 -2.08 -4.91 4.50
N GLN A 309 -1.03 -5.51 3.96
CA GLN A 309 -0.66 -5.38 2.56
C GLN A 309 -1.76 -5.92 1.64
N HIS A 310 -2.03 -5.18 0.57
CA HIS A 310 -2.98 -5.52 -0.48
C HIS A 310 -2.23 -5.66 -1.80
N ILE A 311 -2.01 -6.89 -2.25
CA ILE A 311 -0.97 -7.21 -3.23
C ILE A 311 -1.39 -6.89 -4.66
N TRP A 312 -2.66 -7.11 -5.02
CA TRP A 312 -3.15 -6.76 -6.33
C TRP A 312 -4.63 -6.41 -6.30
N ASN A 313 -5.06 -5.57 -7.24
CA ASN A 313 -6.44 -5.12 -7.36
C ASN A 313 -6.81 -4.83 -8.80
N ALA A 314 -8.00 -5.26 -9.22
CA ALA A 314 -8.66 -4.77 -10.40
C ALA A 314 -9.78 -3.83 -9.99
N THR A 315 -9.70 -2.57 -10.39
CA THR A 315 -10.70 -1.54 -10.16
C THR A 315 -11.51 -1.37 -11.44
N ILE A 316 -12.74 -1.87 -11.44
CA ILE A 316 -13.63 -1.86 -12.60
C ILE A 316 -14.57 -0.65 -12.55
N SER A 317 -15.04 -0.32 -11.34
CA SER A 317 -15.86 0.88 -11.08
C SER A 317 -15.71 1.33 -9.63
N ASP A 318 -16.42 2.37 -9.23
CA ASP A 318 -16.46 2.83 -7.83
C ASP A 318 -17.08 1.79 -6.87
N ARG A 319 -17.82 0.82 -7.39
CA ARG A 319 -18.50 -0.23 -6.61
C ARG A 319 -17.88 -1.60 -6.78
N LEU A 320 -17.00 -1.77 -7.78
CA LEU A 320 -16.48 -3.07 -8.16
C LEU A 320 -14.95 -3.09 -8.13
N SER A 321 -14.44 -3.66 -7.07
CA SER A 321 -13.03 -3.96 -6.84
C SER A 321 -12.87 -5.48 -6.73
N ILE A 322 -11.93 -6.06 -7.46
CA ILE A 322 -11.70 -7.51 -7.54
C ILE A 322 -10.26 -7.81 -7.16
N PHE A 323 -10.07 -8.77 -6.26
CA PHE A 323 -8.77 -9.21 -5.78
C PHE A 323 -8.87 -10.59 -5.14
N THR A 324 -7.72 -11.19 -4.84
CA THR A 324 -7.64 -12.43 -4.03
C THR A 324 -6.79 -12.22 -2.80
N THR A 325 -7.04 -12.98 -1.73
CA THR A 325 -6.19 -13.05 -0.55
C THR A 325 -6.23 -14.44 0.11
N HIS A 326 -5.34 -14.71 1.06
CA HIS A 326 -5.37 -15.87 1.93
C HIS A 326 -5.77 -15.40 3.32
N PRO A 327 -6.91 -15.83 3.89
CA PRO A 327 -7.33 -15.39 5.21
C PRO A 327 -6.29 -15.77 6.29
N ALA A 328 -5.93 -14.81 7.12
CA ALA A 328 -5.10 -15.09 8.31
C ALA A 328 -5.92 -15.68 9.45
N LYS A 329 -7.23 -15.45 9.44
CA LYS A 329 -8.21 -16.00 10.39
C LYS A 329 -9.40 -16.57 9.64
N SER A 330 -9.97 -17.66 10.13
CA SER A 330 -11.26 -18.16 9.63
C SER A 330 -12.40 -17.27 10.10
N LEU A 331 -13.56 -17.32 9.41
CA LEU A 331 -14.75 -16.57 9.86
C LEU A 331 -15.25 -16.97 11.25
N ALA A 332 -14.87 -18.14 11.73
CA ALA A 332 -15.24 -18.61 13.07
C ALA A 332 -14.33 -18.06 14.20
N ASP A 333 -13.19 -17.45 13.83
CA ASP A 333 -12.23 -16.95 14.80
C ASP A 333 -12.65 -15.58 15.35
N GLU A 334 -12.33 -15.32 16.60
CA GLU A 334 -12.57 -14.02 17.23
C GLU A 334 -11.77 -12.92 16.50
N GLY A 335 -12.43 -11.80 16.21
CA GLY A 335 -11.81 -10.68 15.51
C GLY A 335 -11.48 -10.95 14.02
N ALA A 336 -12.08 -11.97 13.39
CA ALA A 336 -11.85 -12.28 11.99
C ALA A 336 -12.13 -11.09 11.06
N LEU A 337 -13.22 -10.35 11.30
CA LEU A 337 -13.64 -9.23 10.47
C LEU A 337 -13.14 -7.86 10.97
N SER A 338 -12.59 -7.77 12.18
CA SER A 338 -12.10 -6.53 12.79
C SER A 338 -10.59 -6.52 13.05
N GLY A 339 -9.94 -7.68 13.02
CA GLY A 339 -8.50 -7.82 13.28
C GLY A 339 -7.64 -7.50 12.06
N SER A 340 -6.37 -7.20 12.33
CA SER A 340 -5.32 -7.04 11.33
C SER A 340 -4.08 -7.83 11.80
N PRO A 341 -3.70 -8.89 11.09
CA PRO A 341 -4.42 -9.48 9.96
C PRO A 341 -5.70 -10.22 10.38
N GLY A 342 -6.65 -10.31 9.45
CA GLY A 342 -7.96 -10.90 9.67
C GLY A 342 -8.41 -11.81 8.53
N TYR A 343 -9.71 -11.82 8.27
CA TYR A 343 -10.29 -12.58 7.17
C TYR A 343 -10.05 -11.89 5.82
N TRP A 344 -10.30 -10.58 5.73
CA TRP A 344 -10.10 -9.79 4.52
C TRP A 344 -8.88 -8.85 4.58
N VAL A 345 -8.42 -8.48 5.77
CA VAL A 345 -7.29 -7.56 5.95
C VAL A 345 -6.00 -8.36 6.02
N GLY A 346 -5.00 -7.95 5.26
CA GLY A 346 -3.72 -8.64 5.20
C GLY A 346 -3.80 -10.00 4.53
N SER A 347 -2.88 -10.86 4.86
CA SER A 347 -2.81 -12.20 4.28
C SER A 347 -2.07 -13.15 5.24
N GLY A 348 -2.65 -14.31 5.53
CA GLY A 348 -1.98 -15.35 6.30
C GLY A 348 -0.69 -15.84 5.61
N ARG A 349 -0.71 -15.86 4.27
CA ARG A 349 0.48 -16.01 3.42
C ARG A 349 0.29 -15.15 2.18
N LEU A 350 1.21 -14.23 1.97
CA LEU A 350 1.23 -13.36 0.78
C LEU A 350 1.36 -14.20 -0.49
N PRO A 351 0.59 -13.90 -1.53
CA PRO A 351 0.71 -14.58 -2.81
C PRO A 351 2.01 -14.23 -3.52
N HIS A 352 2.44 -15.11 -4.44
CA HIS A 352 3.28 -14.69 -5.54
C HIS A 352 2.38 -14.18 -6.66
N ALA A 353 2.21 -12.88 -6.75
CA ALA A 353 1.44 -12.23 -7.80
C ALA A 353 2.37 -11.50 -8.78
N ALA A 354 2.12 -11.68 -10.07
CA ALA A 354 2.85 -10.98 -11.11
C ALA A 354 1.91 -10.67 -12.28
N GLN A 355 2.06 -9.48 -12.84
CA GLN A 355 1.18 -8.90 -13.85
C GLN A 355 1.94 -8.58 -15.13
N ASP A 356 1.28 -8.86 -16.27
CA ASP A 356 1.59 -8.24 -17.55
C ASP A 356 0.31 -7.71 -18.19
N LYS A 357 0.20 -6.38 -18.30
CA LYS A 357 -0.97 -5.64 -18.79
C LYS A 357 -2.26 -6.09 -18.09
N ASN A 358 -3.17 -6.68 -18.84
CA ASN A 358 -4.51 -7.08 -18.41
C ASN A 358 -4.59 -8.46 -17.73
N ILE A 359 -3.46 -9.10 -17.46
CA ILE A 359 -3.40 -10.45 -16.87
C ILE A 359 -2.56 -10.42 -15.59
N VAL A 360 -3.10 -10.99 -14.51
CA VAL A 360 -2.37 -11.28 -13.27
C VAL A 360 -2.33 -12.78 -13.05
N LEU A 361 -1.13 -13.33 -12.83
CA LEU A 361 -0.89 -14.67 -12.34
C LEU A 361 -0.62 -14.63 -10.84
N VAL A 362 -1.29 -15.47 -10.07
CA VAL A 362 -1.22 -15.49 -8.60
C VAL A 362 -1.04 -16.92 -8.12
N ILE A 363 0.05 -17.20 -7.38
CA ILE A 363 0.32 -18.52 -6.80
C ILE A 363 0.31 -18.40 -5.28
N TYR A 364 -0.43 -19.28 -4.61
CA TYR A 364 -0.44 -19.43 -3.17
C TYR A 364 0.25 -20.74 -2.77
N GLN A 365 1.13 -20.64 -1.76
CA GLN A 365 1.80 -21.78 -1.13
C GLN A 365 1.56 -21.69 0.38
N ILE A 366 0.51 -22.37 0.87
CA ILE A 366 0.16 -22.42 2.28
C ILE A 366 0.91 -23.61 2.89
N PRO A 367 1.72 -23.43 3.95
CA PRO A 367 2.47 -24.51 4.55
C PRO A 367 1.55 -25.53 5.25
N ASP A 368 2.05 -26.75 5.46
CA ASP A 368 1.28 -27.80 6.14
C ASP A 368 1.09 -27.55 7.63
N ARG A 369 1.99 -26.79 8.23
CA ARG A 369 1.96 -26.51 9.67
C ARG A 369 1.97 -25.01 9.92
N PRO A 370 1.20 -24.55 10.90
CA PRO A 370 1.25 -23.15 11.32
C PRO A 370 2.63 -22.80 11.90
N GLY A 371 2.97 -21.52 11.88
CA GLY A 371 4.10 -20.98 12.61
C GLY A 371 3.88 -21.02 14.12
N PHE A 372 4.90 -20.69 14.90
CA PHE A 372 4.87 -20.81 16.36
C PHE A 372 3.74 -19.98 17.03
N MET A 373 3.44 -18.80 16.48
CA MET A 373 2.40 -17.90 17.01
C MET A 373 1.04 -18.01 16.29
N GLU A 374 0.91 -18.93 15.34
CA GLU A 374 -0.36 -19.14 14.63
C GLU A 374 -1.16 -20.27 15.28
N SER A 375 -2.41 -20.04 15.60
CA SER A 375 -3.29 -21.07 16.16
C SER A 375 -3.68 -22.15 15.14
N ALA A 376 -3.93 -21.74 13.91
CA ALA A 376 -4.27 -22.60 12.78
C ALA A 376 -3.95 -21.90 11.45
N LEU A 377 -3.95 -22.67 10.37
CA LEU A 377 -3.89 -22.15 9.01
C LEU A 377 -5.23 -22.40 8.32
N VAL A 378 -5.71 -21.38 7.62
CA VAL A 378 -6.84 -21.54 6.71
C VAL A 378 -6.32 -22.27 5.46
N ASP A 379 -7.03 -23.30 5.00
CA ASP A 379 -6.62 -24.18 3.90
C ASP A 379 -7.31 -23.83 2.56
N TYR A 380 -7.75 -22.59 2.42
CA TYR A 380 -8.33 -22.04 1.21
C TYR A 380 -7.86 -20.61 0.96
N THR A 381 -8.00 -20.17 -0.27
CA THR A 381 -7.87 -18.79 -0.68
C THR A 381 -9.20 -18.26 -1.18
N HIS A 382 -9.40 -16.96 -1.14
CA HIS A 382 -10.67 -16.38 -1.56
C HIS A 382 -10.49 -15.11 -2.40
N ALA A 383 -11.52 -14.79 -3.16
CA ALA A 383 -11.61 -13.61 -3.99
C ALA A 383 -12.82 -12.77 -3.58
N HIS A 384 -12.63 -11.45 -3.57
CA HIS A 384 -13.76 -10.52 -3.59
C HIS A 384 -14.34 -10.49 -5.01
N PHE A 385 -15.55 -11.06 -5.18
CA PHE A 385 -16.23 -11.18 -6.46
C PHE A 385 -17.74 -10.95 -6.28
N PRO A 386 -18.16 -9.67 -6.07
CA PRO A 386 -19.51 -9.32 -5.64
C PRO A 386 -20.53 -9.39 -6.79
N ARG A 387 -21.35 -10.43 -6.83
CA ARG A 387 -22.36 -10.66 -7.88
C ARG A 387 -23.33 -9.50 -8.06
N GLN A 388 -23.71 -8.83 -6.96
CA GLN A 388 -24.71 -7.76 -7.01
C GLN A 388 -24.14 -6.44 -7.56
N ALA A 389 -22.81 -6.31 -7.67
CA ALA A 389 -22.16 -5.14 -8.24
C ALA A 389 -21.90 -5.27 -9.76
N MET A 390 -22.26 -6.41 -10.36
CA MET A 390 -22.03 -6.73 -11.77
C MET A 390 -23.34 -6.79 -12.54
N ASP A 391 -23.30 -6.46 -13.82
CA ASP A 391 -24.44 -6.64 -14.73
C ASP A 391 -24.72 -8.11 -14.98
N GLU A 392 -23.65 -8.93 -15.05
CA GLU A 392 -23.74 -10.36 -15.30
C GLU A 392 -22.62 -11.12 -14.62
N THR A 393 -22.95 -12.29 -14.06
CA THR A 393 -21.98 -13.19 -13.41
C THR A 393 -22.28 -14.63 -13.80
N VAL A 394 -21.25 -15.36 -14.23
CA VAL A 394 -21.33 -16.79 -14.55
C VAL A 394 -20.27 -17.54 -13.75
N LEU A 395 -20.68 -18.58 -13.01
CA LEU A 395 -19.79 -19.50 -12.30
C LEU A 395 -19.88 -20.86 -12.98
N ASP A 396 -18.74 -21.40 -13.45
CA ASP A 396 -18.66 -22.65 -14.18
C ASP A 396 -17.42 -23.45 -13.79
N GLY A 397 -17.57 -24.34 -12.81
CA GLY A 397 -16.50 -25.14 -12.25
C GLY A 397 -15.37 -24.28 -11.65
N ARG A 398 -14.21 -24.27 -12.29
CA ARG A 398 -13.05 -23.47 -11.86
C ARG A 398 -13.00 -22.05 -12.47
N TYR A 399 -14.02 -21.67 -13.20
CA TYR A 399 -14.10 -20.35 -13.86
C TYR A 399 -15.16 -19.49 -13.18
N ALA A 400 -14.84 -18.23 -12.98
CA ALA A 400 -15.81 -17.20 -12.61
C ALA A 400 -15.69 -16.04 -13.59
N PHE A 401 -16.79 -15.66 -14.20
CA PHE A 401 -16.86 -14.59 -15.20
C PHE A 401 -17.74 -13.46 -14.69
N GLY A 402 -17.35 -12.24 -14.96
CA GLY A 402 -18.12 -11.05 -14.66
C GLY A 402 -18.12 -10.04 -15.80
N ARG A 403 -19.20 -9.28 -15.87
CA ARG A 403 -19.37 -8.16 -16.78
C ARG A 403 -19.92 -6.95 -16.03
N GLU A 404 -19.32 -5.80 -16.26
CA GLU A 404 -19.88 -4.51 -15.88
C GLU A 404 -19.65 -3.51 -17.03
N GLY A 405 -20.73 -2.98 -17.57
CA GLY A 405 -20.68 -2.11 -18.75
C GLY A 405 -19.97 -2.79 -19.93
N ASN A 406 -18.92 -2.14 -20.41
CA ASN A 406 -18.07 -2.61 -21.50
C ASN A 406 -16.95 -3.56 -21.07
N THR A 407 -16.75 -3.73 -19.77
CA THR A 407 -15.63 -4.50 -19.21
C THR A 407 -16.04 -5.94 -18.92
N PHE A 408 -15.28 -6.89 -19.46
CA PHE A 408 -15.36 -8.32 -19.21
C PHE A 408 -14.16 -8.77 -18.41
N PHE A 409 -14.36 -9.66 -17.44
CA PHE A 409 -13.26 -10.18 -16.64
C PHE A 409 -13.53 -11.61 -16.19
N ALA A 410 -12.45 -12.35 -15.96
CA ALA A 410 -12.52 -13.74 -15.57
C ALA A 410 -11.49 -14.08 -14.50
N PHE A 411 -11.90 -14.97 -13.59
CA PHE A 411 -11.00 -15.81 -12.83
C PHE A 411 -10.90 -17.20 -13.45
N ILE A 412 -9.68 -17.74 -13.48
CA ILE A 412 -9.39 -19.15 -13.69
C ILE A 412 -8.70 -19.65 -12.43
N ALA A 413 -9.31 -20.55 -11.70
CA ALA A 413 -8.79 -21.11 -10.47
C ALA A 413 -8.12 -22.47 -10.71
N HIS A 414 -7.36 -22.97 -9.71
CA HIS A 414 -6.79 -24.31 -9.75
C HIS A 414 -7.87 -25.38 -9.51
N THR A 415 -8.78 -25.13 -8.57
CA THR A 415 -9.85 -26.04 -8.19
C THR A 415 -11.20 -25.41 -8.44
N GLU A 416 -12.28 -26.16 -8.19
CA GLU A 416 -13.64 -25.66 -8.30
C GLU A 416 -13.90 -24.47 -7.38
N LEU A 417 -14.64 -23.49 -7.86
CA LEU A 417 -15.01 -22.27 -7.16
C LEU A 417 -16.42 -22.36 -6.59
N ALA A 418 -16.61 -21.88 -5.39
CA ALA A 418 -17.92 -21.75 -4.77
C ALA A 418 -17.98 -20.48 -3.90
N TYR A 419 -19.14 -19.85 -3.85
CA TYR A 419 -19.35 -18.77 -2.88
C TYR A 419 -19.43 -19.34 -1.46
N GLN A 420 -18.82 -18.61 -0.52
CA GLN A 420 -18.97 -18.90 0.90
C GLN A 420 -20.46 -18.91 1.28
N ALA A 421 -20.85 -19.79 2.18
CA ALA A 421 -22.24 -19.91 2.64
C ALA A 421 -22.77 -18.53 3.10
N ASN A 422 -23.94 -18.14 2.62
CA ASN A 422 -24.58 -16.85 2.89
C ASN A 422 -23.81 -15.60 2.42
N SER A 423 -22.89 -15.76 1.46
CA SER A 423 -22.18 -14.66 0.82
C SER A 423 -22.49 -14.59 -0.67
N ASP A 424 -22.57 -13.38 -1.21
CA ASP A 424 -22.72 -13.09 -2.62
C ASP A 424 -21.49 -12.38 -3.23
N TYR A 425 -20.41 -12.26 -2.42
CA TYR A 425 -19.17 -11.58 -2.82
C TYR A 425 -17.89 -12.34 -2.46
N ASP A 426 -17.97 -13.37 -1.60
CA ASP A 426 -16.84 -14.12 -1.10
C ASP A 426 -16.71 -15.46 -1.86
N LEU A 427 -15.84 -15.48 -2.87
CA LEU A 427 -15.63 -16.63 -3.75
C LEU A 427 -14.41 -17.42 -3.29
N ILE A 428 -14.59 -18.69 -2.96
CA ILE A 428 -13.59 -19.57 -2.33
C ILE A 428 -13.03 -20.60 -3.31
N GLN A 429 -11.74 -20.84 -3.18
CA GLN A 429 -11.01 -21.96 -3.75
C GLN A 429 -10.28 -22.72 -2.64
N HIS A 430 -10.61 -24.01 -2.44
CA HIS A 430 -9.93 -24.87 -1.47
C HIS A 430 -8.60 -25.41 -2.00
N GLY A 431 -7.64 -25.57 -1.10
CA GLY A 431 -6.32 -26.14 -1.37
C GLY A 431 -5.18 -25.25 -0.89
N LYS A 432 -4.05 -25.90 -0.52
CA LYS A 432 -2.87 -25.21 0.01
C LYS A 432 -1.89 -24.75 -1.06
N GLN A 433 -1.83 -25.45 -2.17
CA GLN A 433 -0.98 -25.15 -3.32
C GLN A 433 -1.89 -24.87 -4.51
N THR A 434 -2.24 -23.60 -4.69
CA THR A 434 -3.26 -23.19 -5.65
C THR A 434 -2.79 -21.98 -6.46
N TYR A 435 -3.49 -21.73 -7.55
CA TYR A 435 -3.32 -20.51 -8.33
C TYR A 435 -4.66 -19.85 -8.62
N TRP A 436 -4.58 -18.57 -8.89
CA TRP A 436 -5.61 -17.78 -9.56
C TRP A 436 -4.99 -17.08 -10.76
N ILE A 437 -5.71 -17.03 -11.85
CA ILE A 437 -5.42 -16.18 -13.00
C ILE A 437 -6.57 -15.20 -13.10
N PHE A 438 -6.27 -13.92 -13.18
CA PHE A 438 -7.25 -12.89 -13.50
C PHE A 438 -6.92 -12.30 -14.86
N GLU A 439 -7.93 -12.21 -15.74
CA GLU A 439 -7.82 -11.54 -17.03
C GLU A 439 -9.00 -10.62 -17.24
N ALA A 440 -8.73 -9.36 -17.64
CA ALA A 440 -9.74 -8.39 -18.02
C ALA A 440 -9.65 -8.09 -19.53
N SER A 441 -10.79 -7.78 -20.13
CA SER A 441 -10.92 -7.36 -21.52
C SER A 441 -12.12 -6.42 -21.69
N ILE A 442 -12.38 -6.00 -22.91
CA ILE A 442 -13.50 -5.12 -23.25
C ILE A 442 -14.31 -5.69 -24.41
N ALA A 443 -15.60 -5.33 -24.47
CA ALA A 443 -16.51 -5.78 -25.52
C ALA A 443 -16.00 -5.47 -26.94
N ASP A 444 -15.35 -4.31 -27.14
CA ASP A 444 -14.81 -3.90 -28.45
C ASP A 444 -13.71 -4.85 -28.96
N ARG A 445 -13.01 -5.56 -28.06
CA ARG A 445 -11.97 -6.56 -28.41
C ARG A 445 -12.53 -7.96 -28.55
N GLU A 446 -13.52 -8.31 -27.74
CA GLU A 446 -14.05 -9.67 -27.61
C GLU A 446 -15.29 -9.94 -28.44
N GLY A 447 -16.07 -8.90 -28.78
CA GLY A 447 -17.40 -9.02 -29.37
C GLY A 447 -18.48 -9.21 -28.31
N SER A 448 -18.81 -10.43 -27.93
CA SER A 448 -19.80 -10.72 -26.90
C SER A 448 -19.18 -11.27 -25.61
N PHE A 449 -19.94 -11.23 -24.52
CA PHE A 449 -19.52 -11.85 -23.26
C PHE A 449 -19.40 -13.38 -23.39
N ASP A 450 -20.24 -14.01 -24.21
CA ASP A 450 -20.15 -15.44 -24.53
C ASP A 450 -18.86 -15.77 -25.30
N ASP A 451 -18.47 -14.96 -26.28
CA ASP A 451 -17.20 -15.13 -27.01
C ASP A 451 -15.99 -15.02 -26.07
N PHE A 452 -16.02 -14.03 -25.17
CA PHE A 452 -14.99 -13.89 -24.13
C PHE A 452 -14.91 -15.14 -23.25
N MET A 453 -16.03 -15.64 -22.73
CA MET A 453 -16.08 -16.84 -21.89
C MET A 453 -15.55 -18.08 -22.64
N GLN A 454 -15.92 -18.25 -23.91
CA GLN A 454 -15.44 -19.37 -24.74
C GLN A 454 -13.92 -19.27 -24.97
N ARG A 455 -13.42 -18.08 -25.28
CA ARG A 455 -11.98 -17.85 -25.46
C ARG A 455 -11.21 -18.19 -24.18
N ILE A 456 -11.63 -17.65 -23.04
CA ILE A 456 -10.97 -17.91 -21.73
C ILE A 456 -10.94 -19.42 -21.42
N LYS A 457 -12.04 -20.14 -21.65
CA LYS A 457 -12.11 -21.60 -21.43
C LYS A 457 -11.21 -22.38 -22.37
N SER A 458 -10.95 -21.87 -23.58
CA SER A 458 -10.09 -22.50 -24.58
C SER A 458 -8.59 -22.25 -24.36
N ASN A 459 -8.24 -21.26 -23.55
CA ASN A 459 -6.85 -20.89 -23.29
C ASN A 459 -6.07 -21.98 -22.53
N PRO A 460 -4.87 -22.37 -23.01
CA PRO A 460 -4.03 -23.32 -22.31
C PRO A 460 -3.57 -22.82 -20.94
N VAL A 461 -3.75 -23.65 -19.93
CA VAL A 461 -3.25 -23.42 -18.56
C VAL A 461 -2.46 -24.65 -18.12
N GLY A 462 -1.23 -24.45 -17.67
CA GLY A 462 -0.40 -25.49 -17.06
C GLY A 462 -0.01 -25.12 -15.64
N TYR A 463 -0.02 -26.10 -14.72
CA TYR A 463 0.46 -25.91 -13.36
C TYR A 463 1.03 -27.22 -12.81
N ASP A 464 2.27 -27.20 -12.31
CA ASP A 464 2.96 -28.37 -11.75
C ASP A 464 3.16 -28.30 -10.22
N GLY A 465 2.54 -27.31 -9.57
CA GLY A 465 2.71 -27.01 -8.14
C GLY A 465 3.65 -25.82 -7.87
N THR A 466 4.50 -25.47 -8.84
CA THR A 466 5.47 -24.36 -8.72
C THR A 466 5.46 -23.44 -9.94
N LEU A 467 5.34 -23.98 -11.13
CA LEU A 467 5.27 -23.23 -12.38
C LEU A 467 3.83 -23.14 -12.87
N LEU A 468 3.32 -21.92 -12.97
CA LEU A 468 2.04 -21.59 -13.59
C LEU A 468 2.31 -21.02 -14.98
N SER A 469 1.73 -21.63 -16.01
CA SER A 469 1.75 -21.11 -17.38
C SER A 469 0.35 -20.82 -17.86
N TYR A 470 0.19 -19.71 -18.58
CA TYR A 470 -1.07 -19.29 -19.17
C TYR A 470 -0.84 -18.64 -20.52
N GLN A 471 -1.55 -19.12 -21.52
CA GLN A 471 -1.50 -18.56 -22.87
C GLN A 471 -2.80 -17.85 -23.20
N SER A 472 -2.73 -16.57 -23.53
CA SER A 472 -3.88 -15.77 -23.93
C SER A 472 -3.50 -14.74 -25.00
N ASN A 473 -4.31 -14.62 -26.04
CA ASN A 473 -4.15 -13.64 -27.13
C ASN A 473 -2.73 -13.65 -27.74
N GLY A 474 -2.17 -14.85 -27.95
CA GLY A 474 -0.83 -15.04 -28.53
C GLY A 474 0.35 -14.79 -27.58
N ARG A 475 0.11 -14.43 -26.32
CA ARG A 475 1.14 -14.27 -25.27
C ARG A 475 1.18 -15.50 -24.36
N LEU A 476 2.36 -16.02 -24.08
CA LEU A 476 2.60 -17.05 -23.07
C LEU A 476 3.20 -16.39 -21.82
N LEU A 477 2.46 -16.43 -20.71
CA LEU A 477 2.92 -15.98 -19.40
C LEU A 477 3.32 -17.22 -18.57
N GLU A 478 4.51 -17.17 -17.96
CA GLU A 478 5.04 -18.24 -17.12
C GLU A 478 5.53 -17.65 -15.79
N LEU A 479 4.90 -18.01 -14.68
CA LEU A 479 5.29 -17.58 -13.33
C LEU A 479 5.76 -18.78 -12.52
N HIS A 480 7.06 -18.84 -12.21
CA HIS A 480 7.59 -19.83 -11.29
C HIS A 480 7.61 -19.24 -9.87
N TYR A 481 7.06 -19.97 -8.90
CA TYR A 481 6.97 -19.49 -7.51
C TYR A 481 8.31 -19.00 -6.95
N GLN A 482 8.34 -17.80 -6.39
CA GLN A 482 9.53 -17.08 -5.89
C GLN A 482 10.60 -16.74 -6.96
N HIS A 483 10.26 -16.79 -8.25
CA HIS A 483 11.12 -16.38 -9.36
C HIS A 483 10.40 -15.32 -10.23
N HIS A 484 11.04 -14.89 -11.30
CA HIS A 484 10.47 -13.86 -12.18
C HIS A 484 9.35 -14.41 -13.08
N LEU A 485 8.43 -13.52 -13.44
CA LEU A 485 7.49 -13.73 -14.54
C LEU A 485 8.28 -13.73 -15.86
N LYS A 486 7.93 -14.64 -16.77
CA LYS A 486 8.34 -14.59 -18.17
C LYS A 486 7.13 -14.35 -19.06
N VAL A 487 7.31 -13.55 -20.10
CA VAL A 487 6.33 -13.35 -21.17
C VAL A 487 7.04 -13.70 -22.49
N ASP A 488 6.50 -14.67 -23.22
CA ASP A 488 7.07 -15.22 -24.47
C ASP A 488 8.56 -15.60 -24.32
N GLY A 489 8.88 -16.23 -23.20
CA GLY A 489 10.24 -16.66 -22.84
C GLY A 489 11.17 -15.54 -22.35
N THR A 490 10.76 -14.27 -22.42
CA THR A 490 11.54 -13.13 -21.92
C THR A 490 11.20 -12.85 -20.47
N THR A 491 12.22 -12.76 -19.61
CA THR A 491 12.05 -12.39 -18.19
C THR A 491 11.56 -10.97 -18.08
N VAL A 492 10.49 -10.78 -17.33
CA VAL A 492 9.95 -9.45 -16.99
C VAL A 492 10.74 -8.88 -15.83
N GLU A 493 11.28 -7.67 -16.03
CA GLU A 493 11.92 -6.93 -14.94
C GLU A 493 10.90 -6.53 -13.87
N THR A 494 11.22 -6.81 -12.62
CA THR A 494 10.38 -6.51 -11.46
C THR A 494 11.05 -5.57 -10.45
N GLU A 495 12.29 -5.16 -10.68
CA GLU A 495 12.99 -4.11 -9.94
C GLU A 495 12.80 -2.79 -10.69
N TYR A 496 11.97 -1.90 -10.16
CA TYR A 496 11.62 -0.66 -10.85
C TYR A 496 12.38 0.54 -10.31
N PRO A 497 12.63 1.57 -11.17
CA PRO A 497 13.05 2.89 -10.72
C PRO A 497 11.95 3.57 -9.88
N ARG A 498 12.20 4.77 -9.38
CA ARG A 498 11.19 5.53 -8.61
C ARG A 498 9.92 5.73 -9.41
N PHE A 499 10.06 6.16 -10.68
CA PHE A 499 8.96 6.23 -11.64
C PHE A 499 9.43 5.79 -13.03
N GLN A 500 8.61 4.98 -13.68
CA GLN A 500 8.74 4.59 -15.09
C GLN A 500 7.35 4.54 -15.70
N SER A 501 6.98 5.62 -16.35
CA SER A 501 5.66 5.80 -16.96
C SER A 501 5.75 6.83 -18.11
N PRO A 502 4.68 7.00 -18.90
CA PRO A 502 4.62 8.13 -19.87
C PRO A 502 4.71 9.51 -19.21
N TYR A 503 4.50 9.61 -17.91
CA TYR A 503 4.45 10.87 -17.16
C TYR A 503 5.78 11.24 -16.50
N SER A 504 6.62 10.26 -16.18
CA SER A 504 7.93 10.46 -15.55
C SER A 504 8.84 9.27 -15.77
N GLN A 505 10.15 9.57 -15.93
CA GLN A 505 11.24 8.59 -15.91
C GLN A 505 12.23 9.07 -14.85
N THR A 506 12.25 8.42 -13.70
CA THR A 506 13.00 8.89 -12.53
C THR A 506 13.60 7.71 -11.78
N GLU A 507 14.91 7.71 -11.60
CA GLU A 507 15.64 6.70 -10.85
C GLU A 507 15.34 6.79 -9.35
N ARG A 508 15.63 5.72 -8.61
CA ARG A 508 15.53 5.73 -7.13
C ARG A 508 16.53 6.73 -6.55
N LYS A 509 16.15 7.35 -5.43
CA LYS A 509 16.93 8.41 -4.75
C LYS A 509 17.27 9.57 -5.71
N PRO A 510 16.26 10.19 -6.29
CA PRO A 510 16.45 11.19 -7.33
C PRO A 510 17.10 12.46 -6.79
N GLN A 511 17.88 13.14 -7.62
CA GLN A 511 18.26 14.53 -7.37
C GLN A 511 17.14 15.48 -7.78
N THR A 512 16.48 15.18 -8.88
CA THR A 512 15.35 15.94 -9.39
C THR A 512 14.28 15.00 -9.93
N ILE A 513 13.04 15.48 -9.97
CA ILE A 513 11.91 14.77 -10.60
C ILE A 513 11.26 15.72 -11.60
N THR A 514 10.95 15.18 -12.77
CA THR A 514 10.13 15.90 -13.76
C THR A 514 8.89 15.08 -14.06
N LEU A 515 7.74 15.71 -13.92
CA LEU A 515 6.46 15.19 -14.40
C LEU A 515 6.09 15.93 -15.68
N SER A 516 5.64 15.23 -16.71
CA SER A 516 5.23 15.85 -17.97
C SER A 516 4.09 15.08 -18.63
N TYR A 517 3.06 15.81 -19.09
CA TYR A 517 1.95 15.22 -19.83
C TYR A 517 1.13 16.33 -20.54
N ALA A 518 0.62 16.04 -21.73
CA ALA A 518 -0.26 16.92 -22.50
C ALA A 518 0.29 18.36 -22.66
N GLY A 519 1.60 18.51 -22.86
CA GLY A 519 2.25 19.82 -23.02
C GLY A 519 2.42 20.62 -21.73
N LYS A 520 2.14 20.03 -20.58
CA LYS A 520 2.35 20.59 -19.25
C LYS A 520 3.52 19.88 -18.58
N SER A 521 4.23 20.58 -17.68
CA SER A 521 5.35 20.02 -16.91
C SER A 521 5.39 20.56 -15.50
N LEU A 522 6.05 19.81 -14.62
CA LEU A 522 6.42 20.21 -13.28
C LEU A 522 7.84 19.67 -13.02
N PHE A 523 8.76 20.58 -12.74
CA PHE A 523 10.13 20.25 -12.33
C PHE A 523 10.27 20.45 -10.82
N LEU A 524 10.85 19.44 -10.14
CA LEU A 524 11.03 19.41 -8.70
C LEU A 524 12.50 19.16 -8.37
N ASP A 525 13.11 20.03 -7.54
CA ASP A 525 14.41 19.85 -6.91
C ASP A 525 14.27 20.06 -5.39
N PHE A 526 14.22 18.98 -4.67
CA PHE A 526 13.98 18.97 -3.23
C PHE A 526 15.13 19.63 -2.43
N TYR A 527 16.37 19.44 -2.90
CA TYR A 527 17.54 19.92 -2.18
C TYR A 527 17.79 21.42 -2.38
N ASN A 528 17.47 21.94 -3.54
CA ASN A 528 17.56 23.35 -3.85
C ASN A 528 16.25 24.13 -3.64
N GLY A 529 15.17 23.42 -3.26
CA GLY A 529 13.87 24.04 -3.02
C GLY A 529 13.23 24.61 -4.29
N VAL A 530 13.38 23.94 -5.43
CA VAL A 530 12.82 24.40 -6.72
C VAL A 530 11.55 23.62 -7.06
N ARG A 531 10.50 24.37 -7.44
CA ARG A 531 9.22 23.86 -7.92
C ARG A 531 8.73 24.74 -9.07
N GLU A 532 8.86 24.26 -10.31
CA GLU A 532 8.57 25.00 -11.55
C GLU A 532 7.73 24.21 -12.55
#